data_191b51801e25e6489e880303c46484f8
#
_entry.id   191b51801e25e6489e880303c46484f8
#
_cell.length_a   1.000
_cell.length_b   1.000
_cell.length_c   1.000
_cell.angle_alpha   90.00
_cell.angle_beta   90.00
_cell.angle_gamma   90.00
#
_symmetry.space_group_name_H-M   'P 1'
#
loop_
_entity.id
_entity.type
_entity.pdbx_description
1 polymer ?
#
loop_
_entity_poly.entity_id
_entity_poly.type
_entity_poly.pdbx_seq_one_letter_code
_entity_poly.pdbx_strand_id
1 'polypeptide(L)'
;MDMNMSLNRYFEIIGLLYTCSHPDLNDKEAWNKAAKEYHISADELACKIGPVPKKYFSTFQKNVSISNQADFDFFFSDEDDAFILLLQVACASHPQWFADCDSQITNEEITVAFANILSEENRQGMDQPPSDKEIIELLEATGYPSATCWKMVLFLQSPKENMKKLSQLIRENQTAYENALAAIDRPLKKLLDAFPRSELFGNNIHQGAIVTPTLIYPTLELIQVTGTASTSFVGLFVNELYQLLEKSRSAQDKILPVLKALSDSSKFDILCSLMKAPKYNLELAEELGLTAATVSHHMNVLLNHRLVDVEKRDGRVYYTMKKDTIRETIASLSWVFLGESK
;
A
#
# COMPACT_ATOMS: atom_id res chain seq x y z
N MET A 1 -2.38 -15.86 -11.83
CA MET A 1 -2.22 -15.05 -10.61
C MET A 1 -1.79 -16.02 -9.52
N ASP A 2 -0.56 -15.88 -9.08
CA ASP A 2 -0.06 -16.71 -7.99
C ASP A 2 -0.39 -16.04 -6.66
N MET A 3 -0.93 -16.80 -5.71
CA MET A 3 -1.31 -16.29 -4.38
C MET A 3 -0.43 -16.91 -3.31
N ASN A 4 0.14 -16.07 -2.47
CA ASN A 4 0.76 -16.52 -1.26
C ASN A 4 -0.32 -16.64 -0.17
N MET A 5 -0.50 -17.85 0.36
CA MET A 5 -1.52 -18.14 1.38
C MET A 5 -1.02 -17.90 2.81
N SER A 6 0.07 -17.18 2.97
CA SER A 6 0.65 -16.84 4.28
C SER A 6 1.05 -15.37 4.33
N LEU A 7 1.02 -14.80 5.54
CA LEU A 7 1.55 -13.46 5.77
C LEU A 7 3.07 -13.45 5.54
N ASN A 8 3.58 -12.35 4.98
CA ASN A 8 5.02 -12.15 4.87
C ASN A 8 5.57 -11.66 6.21
N ARG A 9 6.36 -12.50 6.89
CA ARG A 9 6.84 -12.22 8.25
C ARG A 9 7.64 -10.93 8.36
N TYR A 10 8.45 -10.58 7.38
CA TYR A 10 9.28 -9.36 7.43
C TYR A 10 8.41 -8.12 7.30
N PHE A 11 7.47 -8.15 6.35
CA PHE A 11 6.49 -7.09 6.17
C PHE A 11 5.67 -6.87 7.46
N GLU A 12 5.18 -7.95 8.06
CA GLU A 12 4.36 -7.89 9.28
C GLU A 12 5.18 -7.43 10.49
N ILE A 13 6.38 -7.98 10.76
CA ILE A 13 7.18 -7.61 11.95
C ILE A 13 7.61 -6.15 11.88
N ILE A 14 8.05 -5.64 10.73
CA ILE A 14 8.44 -4.24 10.57
C ILE A 14 7.25 -3.32 10.88
N GLY A 15 6.08 -3.62 10.34
CA GLY A 15 4.88 -2.84 10.64
C GLY A 15 4.42 -2.95 12.09
N LEU A 16 4.54 -4.13 12.72
CA LEU A 16 4.23 -4.32 14.14
C LEU A 16 5.19 -3.52 15.05
N LEU A 17 6.48 -3.48 14.72
CA LEU A 17 7.45 -2.65 15.44
C LEU A 17 7.11 -1.16 15.33
N TYR A 18 6.67 -0.71 14.17
CA TYR A 18 6.18 0.66 13.98
C TYR A 18 4.97 0.96 14.86
N THR A 19 4.02 0.04 14.98
CA THR A 19 2.86 0.24 15.88
C THR A 19 3.24 0.31 17.36
N CYS A 20 4.40 -0.20 17.76
CA CYS A 20 4.89 -0.07 19.14
C CYS A 20 5.35 1.36 19.46
N SER A 21 5.88 2.10 18.48
CA SER A 21 6.20 3.52 18.62
C SER A 21 4.97 4.42 18.47
N HIS A 22 3.93 3.93 17.80
CA HIS A 22 2.73 4.69 17.46
C HIS A 22 1.48 3.94 17.94
N PRO A 23 1.25 3.84 19.27
CA PRO A 23 0.12 3.08 19.81
C PRO A 23 -1.25 3.62 19.38
N ASP A 24 -1.31 4.91 19.04
CA ASP A 24 -2.54 5.61 18.63
C ASP A 24 -3.07 5.13 17.26
N LEU A 25 -2.23 4.52 16.43
CA LEU A 25 -2.64 3.99 15.11
C LEU A 25 -3.73 2.91 15.19
N ASN A 26 -3.90 2.28 16.35
CA ASN A 26 -4.86 1.21 16.58
C ASN A 26 -5.90 1.54 17.65
N ASP A 27 -5.98 2.78 18.06
CA ASP A 27 -6.94 3.22 19.06
C ASP A 27 -8.32 3.54 18.43
N LYS A 28 -9.24 3.97 19.31
CA LYS A 28 -10.58 4.34 18.87
C LYS A 28 -10.61 5.55 17.93
N GLU A 29 -9.63 6.43 18.06
CA GLU A 29 -9.54 7.65 17.25
C GLU A 29 -9.09 7.34 15.82
N ALA A 30 -8.13 6.44 15.64
CA ALA A 30 -7.73 5.91 14.34
C ALA A 30 -8.90 5.25 13.60
N TRP A 31 -9.68 4.42 14.30
CA TRP A 31 -10.89 3.82 13.74
C TRP A 31 -11.97 4.85 13.38
N ASN A 32 -12.14 5.88 14.18
CA ASN A 32 -13.07 6.98 13.89
C ASN A 32 -12.60 7.77 12.66
N LYS A 33 -11.31 8.01 12.52
CA LYS A 33 -10.72 8.69 11.35
C LYS A 33 -10.96 7.88 10.08
N ALA A 34 -10.63 6.59 10.10
CA ALA A 34 -10.88 5.68 8.98
C ALA A 34 -12.38 5.59 8.62
N ALA A 35 -13.24 5.44 9.61
CA ALA A 35 -14.69 5.40 9.42
C ALA A 35 -15.23 6.68 8.77
N LYS A 36 -14.71 7.84 9.17
CA LYS A 36 -15.07 9.13 8.59
C LYS A 36 -14.60 9.26 7.14
N GLU A 37 -13.40 8.79 6.84
CA GLU A 37 -12.83 8.77 5.49
C GLU A 37 -13.66 7.89 4.56
N TYR A 38 -14.05 6.72 5.03
CA TYR A 38 -14.88 5.78 4.28
C TYR A 38 -16.40 6.08 4.34
N HIS A 39 -16.83 7.09 5.09
CA HIS A 39 -18.26 7.43 5.30
C HIS A 39 -19.11 6.25 5.83
N ILE A 40 -18.55 5.47 6.74
CA ILE A 40 -19.21 4.35 7.40
C ILE A 40 -19.29 4.54 8.91
N SER A 41 -20.12 3.73 9.60
CA SER A 41 -20.19 3.76 11.05
C SER A 41 -18.89 3.26 11.68
N ALA A 42 -18.29 4.06 12.57
CA ALA A 42 -17.09 3.66 13.31
C ALA A 42 -17.32 2.41 14.16
N ASP A 43 -18.52 2.27 14.74
CA ASP A 43 -18.89 1.11 15.58
C ASP A 43 -19.01 -0.16 14.71
N GLU A 44 -19.58 -0.07 13.51
CA GLU A 44 -19.66 -1.19 12.58
C GLU A 44 -18.26 -1.61 12.07
N LEU A 45 -17.43 -0.64 11.72
CA LEU A 45 -16.04 -0.88 11.30
C LEU A 45 -15.25 -1.57 12.41
N ALA A 46 -15.26 -0.99 13.61
CA ALA A 46 -14.58 -1.52 14.78
C ALA A 46 -15.10 -2.91 15.20
N CYS A 47 -16.41 -3.15 15.07
CA CYS A 47 -17.02 -4.45 15.42
C CYS A 47 -16.63 -5.55 14.44
N LYS A 48 -16.65 -5.27 13.13
CA LYS A 48 -16.38 -6.28 12.10
C LYS A 48 -14.90 -6.57 11.90
N ILE A 49 -14.09 -5.54 11.86
CA ILE A 49 -12.67 -5.63 11.50
C ILE A 49 -11.78 -5.59 12.74
N GLY A 50 -12.10 -4.74 13.71
CA GLY A 50 -11.25 -4.44 14.86
C GLY A 50 -10.80 -5.59 15.75
N PRO A 51 -11.60 -6.63 16.06
CA PRO A 51 -11.23 -7.63 17.06
C PRO A 51 -9.96 -8.42 16.78
N VAL A 52 -9.74 -8.83 15.51
CA VAL A 52 -8.58 -9.64 15.12
C VAL A 52 -7.31 -8.80 15.08
N PRO A 53 -7.24 -7.67 14.36
CA PRO A 53 -6.07 -6.79 14.39
C PRO A 53 -5.75 -6.31 15.81
N LYS A 54 -6.75 -5.89 16.60
CA LYS A 54 -6.51 -5.43 17.97
C LYS A 54 -5.85 -6.51 18.83
N LYS A 55 -6.30 -7.75 18.74
CA LYS A 55 -5.69 -8.86 19.47
C LYS A 55 -4.28 -9.16 18.97
N TYR A 56 -4.06 -9.12 17.67
CA TYR A 56 -2.76 -9.32 17.04
C TYR A 56 -1.74 -8.28 17.51
N PHE A 57 -2.05 -7.01 17.38
CA PHE A 57 -1.18 -5.91 17.80
C PHE A 57 -0.92 -5.94 19.31
N SER A 58 -1.97 -6.05 20.13
CA SER A 58 -1.80 -6.04 21.59
C SER A 58 -1.01 -7.25 22.11
N THR A 59 -1.09 -8.39 21.45
CA THR A 59 -0.29 -9.57 21.81
C THR A 59 1.17 -9.35 21.43
N PHE A 60 1.46 -8.80 20.26
CA PHE A 60 2.83 -8.45 19.88
C PHE A 60 3.44 -7.43 20.84
N GLN A 61 2.75 -6.31 21.11
CA GLN A 61 3.21 -5.24 21.99
C GLN A 61 3.54 -5.72 23.41
N LYS A 62 2.81 -6.71 23.93
CA LYS A 62 3.10 -7.31 25.24
C LYS A 62 4.36 -8.15 25.29
N ASN A 63 4.83 -8.63 24.16
CA ASN A 63 5.96 -9.54 24.03
C ASN A 63 7.15 -8.92 23.27
N VAL A 64 7.05 -7.66 22.86
CA VAL A 64 8.10 -6.97 22.12
C VAL A 64 9.37 -6.86 22.96
N SER A 65 10.52 -7.07 22.32
CA SER A 65 11.85 -6.92 22.91
C SER A 65 12.66 -5.90 22.09
N ILE A 66 13.21 -4.90 22.78
CA ILE A 66 14.03 -3.86 22.18
C ILE A 66 15.35 -3.81 22.96
N SER A 67 16.39 -4.44 22.43
CA SER A 67 17.71 -4.47 23.06
C SER A 67 18.49 -3.16 22.85
N ASN A 68 18.23 -2.46 21.75
CA ASN A 68 18.86 -1.19 21.41
C ASN A 68 17.80 -0.15 21.04
N GLN A 69 17.52 0.76 21.99
CA GLN A 69 16.52 1.81 21.80
C GLN A 69 16.92 2.80 20.69
N ALA A 70 18.21 3.12 20.56
CA ALA A 70 18.65 4.07 19.53
C ALA A 70 18.44 3.53 18.10
N ASP A 71 18.69 2.24 17.90
CA ASP A 71 18.40 1.61 16.60
C ASP A 71 16.89 1.54 16.36
N PHE A 72 16.11 1.21 17.39
CA PHE A 72 14.65 1.21 17.30
C PHE A 72 14.10 2.60 16.92
N ASP A 73 14.54 3.64 17.63
CA ASP A 73 14.09 5.02 17.37
C ASP A 73 14.53 5.49 15.98
N PHE A 74 15.72 5.10 15.52
CA PHE A 74 16.15 5.41 14.15
C PHE A 74 15.16 4.89 13.11
N PHE A 75 14.64 3.69 13.24
CA PHE A 75 13.73 3.13 12.26
C PHE A 75 12.28 3.58 12.45
N PHE A 76 11.79 3.69 13.68
CA PHE A 76 10.37 3.66 13.99
C PHE A 76 9.81 4.91 14.68
N SER A 77 10.60 5.96 14.94
CA SER A 77 10.14 7.14 15.68
C SER A 77 9.37 8.18 14.85
N ASP A 78 9.44 8.14 13.54
CA ASP A 78 8.80 9.15 12.68
C ASP A 78 7.30 8.91 12.58
N GLU A 79 6.52 10.00 12.56
CA GLU A 79 5.06 9.96 12.40
C GLU A 79 4.62 9.53 10.98
N ASP A 80 5.46 9.78 9.97
CA ASP A 80 5.21 9.39 8.59
C ASP A 80 5.64 7.95 8.34
N ASP A 81 4.74 7.13 7.81
CA ASP A 81 4.97 5.70 7.59
C ASP A 81 5.59 5.35 6.22
N ALA A 82 5.84 6.34 5.37
CA ALA A 82 6.36 6.08 4.02
C ALA A 82 7.74 5.40 4.04
N PHE A 83 8.63 5.80 4.97
CA PHE A 83 9.92 5.11 5.15
C PHE A 83 9.74 3.66 5.58
N ILE A 84 8.82 3.41 6.50
CA ILE A 84 8.48 2.05 6.97
C ILE A 84 7.95 1.20 5.83
N LEU A 85 7.06 1.76 5.03
CA LEU A 85 6.51 1.06 3.88
C LEU A 85 7.61 0.67 2.86
N LEU A 86 8.54 1.57 2.57
CA LEU A 86 9.71 1.27 1.73
C LEU A 86 10.54 0.12 2.30
N LEU A 87 10.82 0.13 3.62
CA LEU A 87 11.52 -0.96 4.30
C LEU A 87 10.75 -2.28 4.20
N GLN A 88 9.44 -2.25 4.48
CA GLN A 88 8.57 -3.43 4.41
C GLN A 88 8.61 -4.07 3.03
N VAL A 89 8.46 -3.25 2.00
CA VAL A 89 8.48 -3.67 0.60
C VAL A 89 9.83 -4.26 0.21
N ALA A 90 10.93 -3.56 0.51
CA ALA A 90 12.29 -4.03 0.22
C ALA A 90 12.60 -5.35 0.93
N CYS A 91 12.31 -5.44 2.22
CA CYS A 91 12.57 -6.63 3.03
C CYS A 91 11.70 -7.83 2.62
N ALA A 92 10.45 -7.60 2.27
CA ALA A 92 9.55 -8.65 1.80
C ALA A 92 9.98 -9.23 0.45
N SER A 93 10.55 -8.40 -0.43
CA SER A 93 11.04 -8.79 -1.75
C SER A 93 12.41 -9.47 -1.70
N HIS A 94 13.17 -9.27 -0.61
CA HIS A 94 14.53 -9.77 -0.45
C HIS A 94 14.70 -10.57 0.85
N PRO A 95 13.97 -11.69 1.05
CA PRO A 95 14.04 -12.48 2.27
C PRO A 95 15.44 -13.04 2.54
N GLN A 96 16.28 -13.17 1.52
CA GLN A 96 17.68 -13.60 1.63
C GLN A 96 18.53 -12.64 2.48
N TRP A 97 18.16 -11.38 2.64
CA TRP A 97 18.88 -10.42 3.50
C TRP A 97 18.85 -10.81 4.98
N PHE A 98 17.93 -11.71 5.36
CA PHE A 98 17.73 -12.16 6.74
C PHE A 98 18.15 -13.61 6.98
N ALA A 99 18.54 -14.34 5.92
CA ALA A 99 18.86 -15.76 6.02
C ALA A 99 20.18 -16.00 6.76
N ASP A 100 21.18 -15.10 6.60
CA ASP A 100 22.48 -15.23 7.23
C ASP A 100 23.05 -13.85 7.63
N CYS A 101 23.52 -13.70 8.89
CA CYS A 101 24.02 -12.43 9.41
C CYS A 101 25.32 -11.96 8.75
N ASP A 102 26.08 -12.89 8.21
CA ASP A 102 27.33 -12.67 7.45
C ASP A 102 27.12 -12.75 5.94
N SER A 103 25.87 -12.75 5.49
CA SER A 103 25.53 -12.85 4.08
C SER A 103 26.39 -11.91 3.24
N GLN A 104 26.77 -12.38 2.07
CA GLN A 104 27.58 -11.66 1.09
C GLN A 104 26.89 -10.42 0.49
N ILE A 105 25.80 -9.95 1.12
CA ILE A 105 25.04 -8.77 0.68
C ILE A 105 25.93 -7.54 0.75
N THR A 106 26.00 -6.80 -0.35
CA THR A 106 26.80 -5.58 -0.46
C THR A 106 25.96 -4.33 -0.24
N ASN A 107 26.61 -3.20 0.02
CA ASN A 107 25.93 -1.90 0.06
C ASN A 107 25.26 -1.60 -1.28
N GLU A 108 25.95 -1.94 -2.37
CA GLU A 108 25.48 -1.71 -3.74
C GLU A 108 24.17 -2.45 -4.02
N GLU A 109 24.06 -3.73 -3.64
CA GLU A 109 22.84 -4.52 -3.83
C GLU A 109 21.65 -3.93 -3.10
N ILE A 110 21.84 -3.48 -1.86
CA ILE A 110 20.76 -2.85 -1.08
C ILE A 110 20.38 -1.52 -1.73
N THR A 111 21.36 -0.69 -2.10
CA THR A 111 21.11 0.61 -2.74
C THR A 111 20.35 0.45 -4.05
N VAL A 112 20.74 -0.51 -4.90
CA VAL A 112 20.06 -0.83 -6.15
C VAL A 112 18.61 -1.27 -5.89
N ALA A 113 18.37 -2.11 -4.89
CA ALA A 113 17.02 -2.57 -4.57
C ALA A 113 16.10 -1.41 -4.15
N PHE A 114 16.58 -0.50 -3.28
CA PHE A 114 15.81 0.68 -2.90
C PHE A 114 15.62 1.66 -4.05
N ALA A 115 16.65 1.90 -4.87
CA ALA A 115 16.52 2.74 -6.06
C ALA A 115 15.47 2.21 -7.04
N ASN A 116 15.41 0.88 -7.23
CA ASN A 116 14.40 0.25 -8.07
C ASN A 116 12.97 0.37 -7.51
N ILE A 117 12.82 0.40 -6.18
CA ILE A 117 11.51 0.64 -5.54
C ILE A 117 11.11 2.11 -5.70
N LEU A 118 12.05 3.05 -5.55
CA LEU A 118 11.81 4.49 -5.69
C LEU A 118 11.58 4.91 -7.14
N SER A 119 12.17 4.21 -8.10
CA SER A 119 12.02 4.50 -9.53
C SER A 119 10.80 3.78 -10.10
N GLU A 120 9.59 4.29 -9.87
CA GLU A 120 8.35 3.75 -10.46
C GLU A 120 8.39 3.68 -12.00
N GLU A 121 9.25 4.46 -12.63
CA GLU A 121 9.32 4.68 -14.08
C GLU A 121 10.42 3.91 -14.79
N ASN A 122 11.52 3.57 -14.11
CA ASN A 122 12.67 2.90 -14.75
C ASN A 122 12.59 1.37 -14.67
N ARG A 123 12.03 0.80 -15.69
CA ARG A 123 11.58 -0.59 -15.77
C ARG A 123 12.57 -1.59 -16.30
N GLN A 124 13.68 -1.13 -16.75
CA GLN A 124 14.78 -2.05 -17.04
C GLN A 124 15.52 -2.48 -15.79
N GLY A 125 15.09 -1.99 -14.60
CA GLY A 125 15.81 -2.20 -13.36
C GLY A 125 17.21 -1.56 -13.41
N MET A 126 17.60 -0.90 -12.34
CA MET A 126 19.00 -0.49 -12.22
C MET A 126 19.83 -1.73 -11.88
N ASP A 127 20.84 -2.02 -12.71
CA ASP A 127 21.81 -3.09 -12.43
C ASP A 127 23.06 -2.55 -11.71
N GLN A 128 23.22 -1.23 -11.67
CA GLN A 128 24.34 -0.53 -11.03
C GLN A 128 23.83 0.41 -9.95
N PRO A 129 24.57 0.59 -8.85
CA PRO A 129 24.17 1.50 -7.79
C PRO A 129 24.16 2.94 -8.31
N PRO A 130 23.05 3.69 -8.09
CA PRO A 130 23.01 5.09 -8.46
C PRO A 130 23.97 5.91 -7.59
N SER A 131 24.43 7.02 -8.12
CA SER A 131 25.19 8.02 -7.38
C SER A 131 24.30 8.72 -6.35
N ASP A 132 24.90 9.36 -5.33
CA ASP A 132 24.17 10.14 -4.34
C ASP A 132 23.25 11.19 -4.96
N LYS A 133 23.69 11.81 -6.07
CA LYS A 133 22.90 12.78 -6.82
C LYS A 133 21.65 12.14 -7.42
N GLU A 134 21.80 10.99 -8.05
CA GLU A 134 20.68 10.25 -8.65
C GLU A 134 19.70 9.75 -7.57
N ILE A 135 20.19 9.35 -6.39
CA ILE A 135 19.32 9.01 -5.24
C ILE A 135 18.49 10.21 -4.81
N ILE A 136 19.11 11.40 -4.71
CA ILE A 136 18.38 12.62 -4.34
C ILE A 136 17.33 12.97 -5.40
N GLU A 137 17.67 12.90 -6.69
CA GLU A 137 16.74 13.14 -7.80
C GLU A 137 15.57 12.15 -7.78
N LEU A 138 15.82 10.86 -7.49
CA LEU A 138 14.77 9.85 -7.31
C LEU A 138 13.84 10.21 -6.15
N LEU A 139 14.39 10.57 -4.99
CA LEU A 139 13.62 10.94 -3.80
C LEU A 139 12.79 12.21 -4.03
N GLU A 140 13.33 13.21 -4.70
CA GLU A 140 12.58 14.42 -5.08
C GLU A 140 11.39 14.10 -5.99
N ALA A 141 11.54 13.13 -6.89
CA ALA A 141 10.49 12.70 -7.79
C ALA A 141 9.34 11.96 -7.11
N THR A 142 9.56 11.35 -5.93
CA THR A 142 8.52 10.57 -5.23
C THR A 142 7.41 11.41 -4.62
N GLY A 143 7.68 12.68 -4.30
CA GLY A 143 6.77 13.53 -3.54
C GLY A 143 6.62 13.17 -2.06
N TYR A 144 7.50 12.32 -1.52
CA TYR A 144 7.53 12.00 -0.09
C TYR A 144 7.86 13.23 0.77
N PRO A 145 7.41 13.26 2.05
CA PRO A 145 7.83 14.29 3.00
C PRO A 145 9.37 14.38 3.10
N SER A 146 9.87 15.61 3.26
CA SER A 146 11.32 15.84 3.36
C SER A 146 11.99 15.03 4.49
N ALA A 147 11.28 14.77 5.58
CA ALA A 147 11.76 13.94 6.69
C ALA A 147 12.02 12.49 6.22
N THR A 148 11.07 11.90 5.47
CA THR A 148 11.19 10.57 4.87
C THR A 148 12.36 10.51 3.88
N CYS A 149 12.48 11.51 3.00
CA CYS A 149 13.60 11.59 2.05
C CYS A 149 14.95 11.66 2.78
N TRP A 150 15.05 12.51 3.79
CA TRP A 150 16.26 12.63 4.61
C TRP A 150 16.60 11.33 5.32
N LYS A 151 15.63 10.67 5.90
CA LYS A 151 15.84 9.38 6.57
C LYS A 151 16.31 8.29 5.60
N MET A 152 15.78 8.29 4.37
CA MET A 152 16.22 7.39 3.33
C MET A 152 17.69 7.65 2.95
N VAL A 153 18.10 8.93 2.82
CA VAL A 153 19.50 9.30 2.58
C VAL A 153 20.38 8.77 3.72
N LEU A 154 20.00 9.00 4.99
CA LEU A 154 20.76 8.49 6.15
C LEU A 154 20.85 6.96 6.15
N PHE A 155 19.78 6.28 5.78
CA PHE A 155 19.78 4.82 5.66
C PHE A 155 20.74 4.35 4.57
N LEU A 156 20.73 5.00 3.39
CA LEU A 156 21.54 4.62 2.23
C LEU A 156 23.02 5.05 2.35
N GLN A 157 23.41 5.86 3.34
CA GLN A 157 24.83 6.12 3.65
C GLN A 157 25.57 4.88 4.16
N SER A 158 24.88 3.97 4.85
CA SER A 158 25.47 2.73 5.37
C SER A 158 24.43 1.60 5.30
N PRO A 159 23.94 1.23 4.10
CA PRO A 159 22.77 0.39 3.97
C PRO A 159 22.96 -1.00 4.58
N LYS A 160 24.14 -1.63 4.42
CA LYS A 160 24.44 -2.93 5.01
C LYS A 160 24.44 -2.89 6.55
N GLU A 161 25.01 -1.84 7.14
CA GLU A 161 25.03 -1.68 8.60
C GLU A 161 23.62 -1.46 9.13
N ASN A 162 22.85 -0.59 8.50
CA ASN A 162 21.47 -0.32 8.88
C ASN A 162 20.58 -1.56 8.69
N MET A 163 20.77 -2.34 7.62
CA MET A 163 20.08 -3.62 7.44
C MET A 163 20.45 -4.65 8.52
N LYS A 164 21.69 -4.67 9.01
CA LYS A 164 22.07 -5.53 10.16
C LYS A 164 21.33 -5.12 11.42
N LYS A 165 21.23 -3.83 11.74
CA LYS A 165 20.47 -3.30 12.88
C LYS A 165 18.98 -3.68 12.77
N LEU A 166 18.37 -3.46 11.61
CA LEU A 166 16.97 -3.86 11.37
C LEU A 166 16.78 -5.37 11.49
N SER A 167 17.70 -6.17 10.93
CA SER A 167 17.67 -7.64 11.03
C SER A 167 17.75 -8.12 12.47
N GLN A 168 18.53 -7.44 13.33
CA GLN A 168 18.59 -7.75 14.75
C GLN A 168 17.24 -7.49 15.43
N LEU A 169 16.64 -6.33 15.22
CA LEU A 169 15.32 -5.99 15.78
C LEU A 169 14.23 -6.99 15.33
N ILE A 170 14.26 -7.41 14.06
CA ILE A 170 13.33 -8.42 13.55
C ILE A 170 13.55 -9.78 14.25
N ARG A 171 14.78 -10.22 14.40
CA ARG A 171 15.09 -11.52 15.05
C ARG A 171 14.69 -11.54 16.51
N GLU A 172 14.96 -10.47 17.25
CA GLU A 172 14.58 -10.33 18.65
C GLU A 172 13.06 -10.43 18.86
N ASN A 173 12.28 -10.07 17.83
CA ASN A 173 10.83 -10.02 17.88
C ASN A 173 10.12 -11.15 17.12
N GLN A 174 10.87 -12.14 16.65
CA GLN A 174 10.26 -13.29 15.96
C GLN A 174 9.31 -14.07 16.88
N THR A 175 9.69 -14.32 18.14
CA THR A 175 8.85 -15.00 19.13
C THR A 175 7.61 -14.17 19.48
N ALA A 176 7.73 -12.84 19.56
CA ALA A 176 6.58 -11.95 19.79
C ALA A 176 5.58 -12.04 18.61
N TYR A 177 6.08 -12.11 17.39
CA TYR A 177 5.27 -12.31 16.19
C TYR A 177 4.56 -13.67 16.18
N GLU A 178 5.27 -14.76 16.50
CA GLU A 178 4.71 -16.10 16.59
C GLU A 178 3.60 -16.19 17.66
N ASN A 179 3.81 -15.56 18.81
CA ASN A 179 2.79 -15.44 19.86
C ASN A 179 1.57 -14.65 19.39
N ALA A 180 1.77 -13.57 18.65
CA ALA A 180 0.68 -12.77 18.08
C ALA A 180 -0.14 -13.58 17.07
N LEU A 181 0.50 -14.35 16.19
CA LEU A 181 -0.17 -15.26 15.27
C LEU A 181 -0.93 -16.36 15.99
N ALA A 182 -0.32 -17.00 16.99
CA ALA A 182 -0.95 -18.03 17.78
C ALA A 182 -2.21 -17.54 18.49
N ALA A 183 -2.19 -16.28 18.96
CA ALA A 183 -3.35 -15.66 19.62
C ALA A 183 -4.57 -15.52 18.70
N ILE A 184 -4.39 -15.49 17.39
CA ILE A 184 -5.43 -15.31 16.38
C ILE A 184 -5.52 -16.49 15.39
N ASP A 185 -4.92 -17.65 15.69
CA ASP A 185 -4.77 -18.78 14.75
C ASP A 185 -6.08 -19.16 14.05
N ARG A 186 -7.17 -19.35 14.80
CA ARG A 186 -8.46 -19.75 14.23
C ARG A 186 -9.09 -18.69 13.31
N PRO A 187 -9.22 -17.42 13.73
CA PRO A 187 -9.75 -16.38 12.84
C PRO A 187 -8.81 -16.11 11.65
N LEU A 188 -7.49 -16.16 11.83
CA LEU A 188 -6.54 -15.97 10.76
C LEU A 188 -6.70 -17.04 9.67
N LYS A 189 -6.81 -18.32 10.03
CA LYS A 189 -7.05 -19.40 9.06
C LYS A 189 -8.31 -19.16 8.25
N LYS A 190 -9.41 -18.75 8.89
CA LYS A 190 -10.66 -18.45 8.19
C LYS A 190 -10.52 -17.29 7.20
N LEU A 191 -9.77 -16.25 7.58
CA LEU A 191 -9.51 -15.10 6.72
C LEU A 191 -8.65 -15.50 5.51
N LEU A 192 -7.60 -16.27 5.73
CA LEU A 192 -6.73 -16.77 4.66
C LEU A 192 -7.50 -17.71 3.71
N ASP A 193 -8.35 -18.60 4.22
CA ASP A 193 -9.19 -19.49 3.41
C ASP A 193 -10.22 -18.71 2.56
N ALA A 194 -10.68 -17.56 3.05
CA ALA A 194 -11.63 -16.71 2.35
C ALA A 194 -10.95 -15.75 1.36
N PHE A 195 -9.67 -15.46 1.55
CA PHE A 195 -8.90 -14.47 0.80
C PHE A 195 -8.91 -14.69 -0.73
N PRO A 196 -8.70 -15.92 -1.27
CA PRO A 196 -8.68 -16.16 -2.70
C PRO A 196 -10.02 -16.00 -3.42
N ARG A 197 -11.13 -15.95 -2.69
CA ARG A 197 -12.49 -15.92 -3.25
C ARG A 197 -12.97 -14.49 -3.57
N SER A 198 -12.15 -13.51 -3.33
CA SER A 198 -12.50 -12.12 -3.59
C SER A 198 -12.48 -11.82 -5.09
N GLU A 199 -13.66 -11.61 -5.67
CA GLU A 199 -13.80 -11.09 -7.05
C GLU A 199 -13.21 -9.67 -7.21
N LEU A 200 -12.96 -8.98 -6.10
CA LEU A 200 -12.43 -7.62 -6.06
C LEU A 200 -10.99 -7.50 -6.56
N PHE A 201 -10.23 -8.60 -6.49
CA PHE A 201 -8.81 -8.59 -6.90
C PHE A 201 -8.60 -8.75 -8.41
N GLY A 202 -9.62 -9.23 -9.14
CA GLY A 202 -9.46 -9.65 -10.55
C GLY A 202 -9.09 -8.54 -11.52
N ASN A 203 -9.49 -7.30 -11.25
CA ASN A 203 -9.35 -6.20 -12.20
C ASN A 203 -8.17 -5.25 -11.91
N ASN A 204 -7.63 -5.25 -10.68
CA ASN A 204 -6.64 -4.26 -10.23
C ASN A 204 -5.25 -4.86 -10.01
N ILE A 205 -5.10 -6.18 -10.12
CA ILE A 205 -3.82 -6.86 -9.91
C ILE A 205 -3.22 -7.20 -11.27
N HIS A 206 -1.97 -6.84 -11.48
CA HIS A 206 -1.25 -7.15 -12.70
C HIS A 206 -1.19 -8.66 -12.97
N GLN A 207 -1.35 -9.04 -14.22
CA GLN A 207 -1.09 -10.43 -14.65
C GLN A 207 0.35 -10.81 -14.30
N GLY A 208 0.49 -11.87 -13.48
CA GLY A 208 1.79 -12.35 -13.00
C GLY A 208 2.25 -11.81 -11.66
N ALA A 209 1.49 -10.92 -11.00
CA ALA A 209 1.81 -10.50 -9.63
C ALA A 209 1.51 -11.60 -8.61
N ILE A 210 2.39 -11.73 -7.62
CA ILE A 210 2.15 -12.56 -6.44
C ILE A 210 1.37 -11.72 -5.43
N VAL A 211 0.15 -12.12 -5.11
CA VAL A 211 -0.66 -11.44 -4.09
C VAL A 211 -0.37 -12.04 -2.73
N THR A 212 0.05 -11.20 -1.81
CA THR A 212 0.39 -11.57 -0.43
C THR A 212 -0.59 -10.88 0.54
N PRO A 213 -1.30 -11.64 1.39
CA PRO A 213 -2.17 -11.05 2.40
C PRO A 213 -1.36 -10.31 3.46
N THR A 214 -1.94 -9.24 4.02
CA THR A 214 -1.38 -8.52 5.17
C THR A 214 -2.43 -8.28 6.24
N LEU A 215 -2.00 -8.30 7.50
CA LEU A 215 -2.83 -7.99 8.65
C LEU A 215 -2.41 -6.68 9.33
N ILE A 216 -1.16 -6.23 9.11
CA ILE A 216 -0.70 -4.95 9.63
C ILE A 216 -1.45 -3.76 9.03
N TYR A 217 -1.89 -3.90 7.79
CA TYR A 217 -2.78 -2.96 7.11
C TYR A 217 -4.09 -3.68 6.73
N PRO A 218 -5.00 -3.91 7.69
CA PRO A 218 -6.10 -4.86 7.52
C PRO A 218 -7.09 -4.49 6.41
N THR A 219 -7.25 -3.20 6.12
CA THR A 219 -8.18 -2.66 5.11
C THR A 219 -7.49 -2.13 3.87
N LEU A 220 -6.19 -2.33 3.73
CA LEU A 220 -5.43 -1.85 2.59
C LEU A 220 -5.89 -2.50 1.30
N GLU A 221 -6.22 -1.71 0.29
CA GLU A 221 -6.67 -2.22 -1.00
C GLU A 221 -5.52 -2.84 -1.79
N LEU A 222 -4.40 -2.14 -1.90
CA LEU A 222 -3.26 -2.63 -2.67
C LEU A 222 -1.99 -1.82 -2.37
N ILE A 223 -0.91 -2.48 -1.97
CA ILE A 223 0.45 -1.96 -2.14
C ILE A 223 1.10 -2.78 -3.24
N GLN A 224 1.47 -2.14 -4.32
CA GLN A 224 2.14 -2.79 -5.40
C GLN A 224 3.63 -2.45 -5.42
N VAL A 225 4.44 -3.48 -5.47
CA VAL A 225 5.89 -3.38 -5.61
C VAL A 225 6.25 -3.67 -7.05
N THR A 226 6.84 -2.71 -7.71
CA THR A 226 7.38 -2.87 -9.06
C THR A 226 8.83 -3.36 -8.98
N GLY A 227 9.18 -4.36 -9.77
CA GLY A 227 10.49 -4.97 -9.82
C GLY A 227 10.45 -6.24 -10.67
N THR A 228 11.51 -7.03 -10.66
CA THR A 228 11.59 -8.30 -11.41
C THR A 228 10.56 -9.34 -10.97
N ALA A 229 10.07 -9.24 -9.71
CA ALA A 229 8.92 -9.99 -9.21
C ALA A 229 7.91 -9.01 -8.64
N SER A 230 6.82 -8.74 -9.38
CA SER A 230 5.72 -7.90 -8.90
C SER A 230 5.04 -8.57 -7.70
N THR A 231 5.21 -8.04 -6.50
CA THR A 231 4.48 -8.46 -5.30
C THR A 231 3.42 -7.42 -4.96
N SER A 232 2.22 -7.87 -4.64
CA SER A 232 1.13 -7.01 -4.23
C SER A 232 0.67 -7.40 -2.82
N PHE A 233 0.60 -6.45 -1.90
CA PHE A 233 0.09 -6.67 -0.55
C PHE A 233 -1.35 -6.19 -0.46
N VAL A 234 -2.22 -7.01 0.10
CA VAL A 234 -3.65 -6.74 0.23
C VAL A 234 -4.12 -7.09 1.65
N GLY A 235 -4.86 -6.17 2.26
CA GLY A 235 -5.39 -6.35 3.60
C GLY A 235 -6.40 -7.49 3.69
N LEU A 236 -6.31 -8.30 4.74
CA LEU A 236 -7.19 -9.45 4.95
C LEU A 236 -8.68 -9.09 5.13
N PHE A 237 -8.98 -7.84 5.46
CA PHE A 237 -10.35 -7.36 5.70
C PHE A 237 -10.89 -6.43 4.61
N VAL A 238 -10.24 -6.37 3.46
CA VAL A 238 -10.70 -5.56 2.32
C VAL A 238 -12.13 -5.95 1.91
N ASN A 239 -12.47 -7.24 1.90
CA ASN A 239 -13.82 -7.70 1.56
C ASN A 239 -14.88 -7.21 2.56
N GLU A 240 -14.58 -7.29 3.84
CA GLU A 240 -15.46 -6.83 4.91
C GLU A 240 -15.64 -5.31 4.83
N LEU A 241 -14.57 -4.56 4.53
CA LEU A 241 -14.66 -3.13 4.28
C LEU A 241 -15.61 -2.83 3.12
N TYR A 242 -15.45 -3.51 1.97
CA TYR A 242 -16.33 -3.30 0.82
C TYR A 242 -17.78 -3.64 1.12
N GLN A 243 -18.05 -4.72 1.86
CA GLN A 243 -19.41 -5.05 2.29
C GLN A 243 -20.04 -3.97 3.19
N LEU A 244 -19.23 -3.34 4.06
CA LEU A 244 -19.69 -2.21 4.88
C LEU A 244 -19.96 -0.99 4.01
N LEU A 245 -19.09 -0.68 3.06
CA LEU A 245 -19.25 0.41 2.12
C LEU A 245 -20.51 0.24 1.25
N GLU A 246 -20.81 -0.96 0.80
CA GLU A 246 -22.03 -1.23 0.02
C GLU A 246 -23.30 -1.06 0.84
N LYS A 247 -23.27 -1.46 2.10
CA LYS A 247 -24.43 -1.32 3.00
C LYS A 247 -24.69 0.13 3.40
N SER A 248 -23.62 0.91 3.63
CA SER A 248 -23.74 2.27 4.14
C SER A 248 -24.12 3.30 3.07
N ARG A 249 -23.86 2.98 1.80
CA ARG A 249 -24.09 3.94 0.71
C ARG A 249 -25.51 3.88 0.17
N SER A 250 -26.27 4.94 0.44
CA SER A 250 -27.44 5.25 -0.39
C SER A 250 -27.00 5.49 -1.85
N ALA A 251 -27.93 5.40 -2.80
CA ALA A 251 -27.58 5.71 -4.21
C ALA A 251 -26.95 7.09 -4.36
N GLN A 252 -27.38 8.06 -3.54
CA GLN A 252 -26.85 9.42 -3.50
C GLN A 252 -25.39 9.47 -2.99
N ASP A 253 -25.06 8.70 -1.94
CA ASP A 253 -23.71 8.64 -1.36
C ASP A 253 -22.72 7.98 -2.29
N LYS A 254 -23.15 7.09 -3.17
CA LYS A 254 -22.32 6.49 -4.23
C LYS A 254 -21.99 7.47 -5.36
N ILE A 255 -22.91 8.37 -5.67
CA ILE A 255 -22.81 9.30 -6.80
C ILE A 255 -21.99 10.55 -6.43
N LEU A 256 -22.17 11.10 -5.23
CA LEU A 256 -21.57 12.39 -4.83
C LEU A 256 -20.03 12.41 -4.91
N PRO A 257 -19.28 11.39 -4.44
CA PRO A 257 -17.83 11.37 -4.58
C PRO A 257 -17.35 11.31 -6.03
N VAL A 258 -18.07 10.54 -6.86
CA VAL A 258 -17.79 10.46 -8.30
C VAL A 258 -18.04 11.80 -8.98
N LEU A 259 -19.14 12.48 -8.65
CA LEU A 259 -19.43 13.82 -9.17
C LEU A 259 -18.38 14.84 -8.75
N LYS A 260 -17.90 14.77 -7.50
CA LYS A 260 -16.79 15.63 -7.02
C LYS A 260 -15.50 15.36 -7.82
N ALA A 261 -15.18 14.12 -8.09
CA ALA A 261 -14.02 13.76 -8.91
C ALA A 261 -14.17 14.28 -10.35
N LEU A 262 -15.36 14.16 -10.93
CA LEU A 262 -15.66 14.63 -12.28
C LEU A 262 -15.79 16.17 -12.39
N SER A 263 -16.06 16.88 -11.31
CA SER A 263 -16.15 18.35 -11.27
C SER A 263 -14.78 19.04 -11.23
N ASP A 264 -13.72 18.32 -10.92
CA ASP A 264 -12.34 18.81 -10.96
C ASP A 264 -11.83 18.79 -12.39
N SER A 265 -11.40 19.97 -12.90
CA SER A 265 -11.00 20.13 -14.31
C SER A 265 -9.86 19.20 -14.70
N SER A 266 -8.83 19.07 -13.87
CA SER A 266 -7.67 18.22 -14.16
C SER A 266 -8.04 16.73 -14.23
N LYS A 267 -8.87 16.25 -13.30
CA LYS A 267 -9.36 14.87 -13.34
C LYS A 267 -10.28 14.59 -14.54
N PHE A 268 -11.11 15.58 -14.87
CA PHE A 268 -11.96 15.50 -16.04
C PHE A 268 -11.13 15.41 -17.34
N ASP A 269 -10.11 16.27 -17.48
CA ASP A 269 -9.20 16.28 -18.64
C ASP A 269 -8.41 14.97 -18.75
N ILE A 270 -7.94 14.42 -17.61
CA ILE A 270 -7.32 13.09 -17.55
C ILE A 270 -8.27 12.01 -18.09
N LEU A 271 -9.52 11.98 -17.64
CA LEU A 271 -10.50 11.01 -18.14
C LEU A 271 -10.78 11.19 -19.63
N CYS A 272 -10.89 12.43 -20.12
CA CYS A 272 -11.04 12.71 -21.54
C CYS A 272 -9.85 12.24 -22.37
N SER A 273 -8.65 12.38 -21.82
CA SER A 273 -7.42 11.87 -22.44
C SER A 273 -7.42 10.35 -22.50
N LEU A 274 -7.75 9.69 -21.38
CA LEU A 274 -7.83 8.21 -21.27
C LEU A 274 -8.97 7.59 -22.08
N MET A 275 -10.01 8.35 -22.41
CA MET A 275 -11.06 7.89 -23.30
C MET A 275 -10.52 7.59 -24.70
N LYS A 276 -9.49 8.33 -25.16
CA LYS A 276 -8.89 8.19 -26.50
C LYS A 276 -7.97 6.98 -26.58
N ALA A 277 -7.12 6.79 -25.59
CA ALA A 277 -6.16 5.67 -25.51
C ALA A 277 -5.66 5.47 -24.06
N PRO A 278 -5.21 4.26 -23.71
CA PRO A 278 -4.46 4.02 -22.49
C PRO A 278 -3.19 4.89 -22.46
N LYS A 279 -2.89 5.49 -21.28
CA LYS A 279 -1.71 6.35 -21.09
C LYS A 279 -1.07 6.12 -19.73
N TYR A 280 0.23 6.34 -19.62
CA TYR A 280 0.95 6.35 -18.36
C TYR A 280 1.17 7.77 -17.83
N ASN A 281 1.58 7.89 -16.56
CA ASN A 281 1.64 9.17 -15.85
C ASN A 281 2.38 10.28 -16.60
N LEU A 282 3.53 9.99 -17.21
CA LEU A 282 4.31 11.01 -17.92
C LEU A 282 3.59 11.52 -19.18
N GLU A 283 2.97 10.62 -19.96
CA GLU A 283 2.19 11.05 -21.14
C GLU A 283 1.04 11.99 -20.75
N LEU A 284 0.36 11.67 -19.63
CA LEU A 284 -0.70 12.51 -19.10
C LEU A 284 -0.15 13.85 -18.58
N ALA A 285 0.99 13.83 -17.90
CA ALA A 285 1.65 15.02 -17.39
C ALA A 285 2.05 15.98 -18.53
N GLU A 286 2.69 15.43 -19.56
CA GLU A 286 3.11 16.19 -20.74
C GLU A 286 1.91 16.75 -21.52
N GLU A 287 0.89 15.90 -21.81
CA GLU A 287 -0.28 16.32 -22.58
C GLU A 287 -1.09 17.41 -21.87
N LEU A 288 -1.23 17.32 -20.54
CA LEU A 288 -2.07 18.21 -19.76
C LEU A 288 -1.32 19.37 -19.11
N GLY A 289 0.00 19.46 -19.27
CA GLY A 289 0.83 20.49 -18.67
C GLY A 289 0.90 20.40 -17.14
N LEU A 290 0.77 19.20 -16.58
CA LEU A 290 0.82 18.91 -15.15
C LEU A 290 2.18 18.30 -14.75
N THR A 291 2.47 18.30 -13.44
CA THR A 291 3.60 17.51 -12.93
C THR A 291 3.23 16.04 -12.79
N ALA A 292 4.20 15.12 -12.89
CA ALA A 292 3.98 13.70 -12.68
C ALA A 292 3.38 13.41 -11.29
N ALA A 293 3.83 14.12 -10.24
CA ALA A 293 3.28 14.04 -8.89
C ALA A 293 1.81 14.44 -8.83
N THR A 294 1.43 15.53 -9.52
CA THR A 294 0.04 15.97 -9.60
C THR A 294 -0.83 14.95 -10.32
N VAL A 295 -0.33 14.37 -11.41
CA VAL A 295 -1.03 13.31 -12.14
C VAL A 295 -1.20 12.08 -11.24
N SER A 296 -0.15 11.62 -10.55
CA SER A 296 -0.23 10.50 -9.61
C SER A 296 -1.27 10.72 -8.52
N HIS A 297 -1.33 11.93 -7.94
CA HIS A 297 -2.37 12.27 -6.97
C HIS A 297 -3.79 12.18 -7.57
N HIS A 298 -4.00 12.75 -8.76
CA HIS A 298 -5.30 12.67 -9.44
C HIS A 298 -5.67 11.24 -9.81
N MET A 299 -4.68 10.44 -10.27
CA MET A 299 -4.89 9.04 -10.60
C MET A 299 -5.31 8.20 -9.39
N ASN A 300 -4.70 8.42 -8.21
CA ASN A 300 -5.11 7.75 -6.98
C ASN A 300 -6.58 8.06 -6.63
N VAL A 301 -7.02 9.30 -6.78
CA VAL A 301 -8.44 9.66 -6.57
C VAL A 301 -9.34 8.96 -7.59
N LEU A 302 -8.97 8.93 -8.87
CA LEU A 302 -9.74 8.28 -9.91
C LEU A 302 -9.80 6.75 -9.74
N LEU A 303 -8.70 6.13 -9.28
CA LEU A 303 -8.64 4.70 -8.92
C LEU A 303 -9.57 4.39 -7.74
N ASN A 304 -9.51 5.18 -6.67
CA ASN A 304 -10.34 5.00 -5.49
C ASN A 304 -11.85 5.07 -5.82
N HIS A 305 -12.20 5.84 -6.83
CA HIS A 305 -13.57 5.92 -7.32
C HIS A 305 -13.87 4.97 -8.48
N ARG A 306 -12.94 4.05 -8.80
CA ARG A 306 -13.06 3.07 -9.89
C ARG A 306 -13.38 3.68 -11.26
N LEU A 307 -12.97 4.92 -11.48
CA LEU A 307 -13.17 5.61 -12.78
C LEU A 307 -12.11 5.23 -13.79
N VAL A 308 -11.00 4.68 -13.34
CA VAL A 308 -9.90 4.16 -14.15
C VAL A 308 -9.47 2.78 -13.66
N ASP A 309 -8.94 1.99 -14.57
CA ASP A 309 -8.25 0.73 -14.31
C ASP A 309 -6.77 0.87 -14.66
N VAL A 310 -5.97 -0.04 -14.14
CA VAL A 310 -4.53 -0.08 -14.34
C VAL A 310 -4.17 -1.32 -15.15
N GLU A 311 -3.39 -1.14 -16.22
CA GLU A 311 -2.87 -2.23 -17.03
C GLU A 311 -1.36 -2.07 -17.20
N LYS A 312 -0.62 -3.15 -16.98
CA LYS A 312 0.82 -3.16 -17.23
C LYS A 312 1.09 -3.69 -18.63
N ARG A 313 1.75 -2.87 -19.46
CA ARG A 313 2.22 -3.24 -20.79
C ARG A 313 3.69 -2.88 -20.92
N ASP A 314 4.51 -3.80 -21.43
CA ASP A 314 5.95 -3.57 -21.69
C ASP A 314 6.70 -2.95 -20.49
N GLY A 315 6.38 -3.41 -19.30
CA GLY A 315 6.95 -2.89 -18.11
C GLY A 315 6.33 -1.56 -17.62
N ARG A 316 5.38 -0.85 -18.28
CA ARG A 316 4.78 0.45 -17.87
C ARG A 316 3.37 0.29 -17.35
N VAL A 317 2.99 1.13 -16.35
CA VAL A 317 1.64 1.19 -15.79
C VAL A 317 0.81 2.12 -16.68
N TYR A 318 -0.07 1.54 -17.47
CA TYR A 318 -1.02 2.29 -18.27
C TYR A 318 -2.33 2.37 -17.52
N TYR A 319 -2.92 3.53 -17.54
CA TYR A 319 -4.26 3.76 -17.04
C TYR A 319 -5.26 3.73 -18.19
N THR A 320 -6.42 3.15 -17.93
CA THR A 320 -7.53 3.08 -18.86
C THR A 320 -8.80 3.57 -18.20
N MET A 321 -9.67 4.26 -18.96
CA MET A 321 -10.95 4.69 -18.41
C MET A 321 -11.89 3.49 -18.25
N LYS A 322 -12.47 3.33 -17.08
CA LYS A 322 -13.45 2.29 -16.78
C LYS A 322 -14.84 2.72 -17.21
N LYS A 323 -15.18 2.41 -18.47
CA LYS A 323 -16.44 2.82 -19.11
C LYS A 323 -17.68 2.31 -18.38
N ASP A 324 -17.59 1.14 -17.74
CA ASP A 324 -18.72 0.55 -17.01
C ASP A 324 -19.08 1.34 -15.76
N THR A 325 -18.11 1.80 -14.99
CA THR A 325 -18.37 2.70 -13.85
C THR A 325 -18.99 4.02 -14.28
N ILE A 326 -18.56 4.57 -15.42
CA ILE A 326 -19.20 5.78 -16.00
C ILE A 326 -20.65 5.49 -16.36
N ARG A 327 -20.95 4.36 -17.02
CA ARG A 327 -22.34 3.97 -17.36
C ARG A 327 -23.21 3.79 -16.11
N GLU A 328 -22.69 3.10 -15.09
CA GLU A 328 -23.36 2.93 -13.80
C GLU A 328 -23.65 4.26 -13.11
N THR A 329 -22.69 5.19 -13.17
CA THR A 329 -22.87 6.55 -12.62
C THR A 329 -23.98 7.29 -13.34
N ILE A 330 -23.99 7.26 -14.67
CA ILE A 330 -25.04 7.91 -15.49
C ILE A 330 -26.40 7.28 -15.19
N ALA A 331 -26.48 5.95 -15.16
CA ALA A 331 -27.73 5.24 -14.82
C ALA A 331 -28.23 5.60 -13.41
N SER A 332 -27.31 5.72 -12.46
CA SER A 332 -27.67 6.11 -11.09
C SER A 332 -28.12 7.56 -11.00
N LEU A 333 -27.55 8.47 -11.78
CA LEU A 333 -28.03 9.87 -11.89
C LEU A 333 -29.41 9.93 -12.52
N SER A 334 -29.64 9.18 -13.63
CA SER A 334 -30.97 9.09 -14.25
C SER A 334 -32.03 8.58 -13.25
N TRP A 335 -31.67 7.55 -12.47
CA TRP A 335 -32.59 7.06 -11.44
C TRP A 335 -32.90 8.09 -10.35
N VAL A 336 -31.87 8.81 -9.85
CA VAL A 336 -32.05 9.79 -8.75
C VAL A 336 -32.82 11.04 -9.21
N PHE A 337 -32.55 11.55 -10.42
CA PHE A 337 -33.12 12.82 -10.87
C PHE A 337 -34.31 12.67 -11.82
N LEU A 338 -34.42 11.60 -12.57
CA LEU A 338 -35.45 11.41 -13.57
C LEU A 338 -36.46 10.30 -13.18
N GLY A 339 -36.16 9.50 -12.13
CA GLY A 339 -37.00 8.39 -11.70
C GLY A 339 -37.02 7.20 -12.68
N GLU A 340 -36.07 7.16 -13.63
CA GLU A 340 -35.98 6.08 -14.62
C GLU A 340 -35.47 4.80 -13.95
N SER A 341 -36.19 3.67 -14.14
CA SER A 341 -35.76 2.38 -13.60
C SER A 341 -34.46 1.91 -14.25
N LYS A 342 -33.55 1.27 -13.45
CA LYS A 342 -32.35 0.62 -13.96
C LYS A 342 -32.64 -0.43 -15.00
#